data_2178c474ba7a8c3c2d34292fbcbabd67
#
_entry.id   2178c474ba7a8c3c2d34292fbcbabd67
#
_cell.length_a   1.000
_cell.length_b   1.000
_cell.length_c   1.000
_cell.angle_alpha   90.00
_cell.angle_beta   90.00
_cell.angle_gamma   90.00
#
_symmetry.space_group_name_H-M   'P 1'
#
loop_
_entity.id
_entity.type
_entity.pdbx_description
1 polymer ?
#
loop_
_entity_poly.entity_id
_entity_poly.type
_entity_poly.pdbx_seq_one_letter_code
_entity_poly.pdbx_strand_id
1 'polypeptide(L)' 'MDLKKILDEHLLWLNGEGGSRADLSGANLRDADLRGADLSFANLRGADL' A
#
# COMPACT_ATOMS: atom_id res chain seq x y z
N MET A 1 6.41 3.24 9.95
CA MET A 1 5.77 3.23 8.61
C MET A 1 4.40 3.89 8.74
N ASP A 2 4.12 4.86 7.87
CA ASP A 2 2.79 5.48 7.84
C ASP A 2 1.95 4.78 6.77
N LEU A 3 1.26 3.74 7.17
CA LEU A 3 0.50 2.90 6.25
C LEU A 3 -0.62 3.69 5.56
N LYS A 4 -1.32 4.55 6.32
CA LYS A 4 -2.41 5.32 5.71
C LYS A 4 -1.90 6.20 4.58
N LYS A 5 -0.77 6.85 4.78
CA LYS A 5 -0.18 7.69 3.75
C LYS A 5 0.22 6.86 2.53
N ILE A 6 0.82 5.69 2.76
CA ILE A 6 1.22 4.79 1.68
C ILE A 6 0.00 4.38 0.87
N LEU A 7 -1.09 4.01 1.53
CA LEU A 7 -2.32 3.60 0.85
C LEU A 7 -2.95 4.75 0.08
N ASP A 8 -2.98 5.94 0.66
CA ASP A 8 -3.54 7.13 0.00
C ASP A 8 -2.74 7.46 -1.26
N GLU A 9 -1.41 7.44 -1.17
CA GLU A 9 -0.53 7.71 -2.31
C GLU A 9 -0.68 6.64 -3.39
N HIS A 10 -0.86 5.40 -2.99
CA HIS A 10 -1.06 4.30 -3.94
C HIS A 10 -2.36 4.48 -4.71
N LEU A 11 -3.43 4.90 -4.04
CA LEU A 11 -4.71 5.13 -4.69
C LEU A 11 -4.60 6.25 -5.73
N LEU A 12 -3.92 7.33 -5.39
CA LEU A 12 -3.66 8.41 -6.35
C LEU A 12 -2.89 7.88 -7.56
N TRP A 13 -1.90 7.05 -7.31
CA TRP A 13 -1.10 6.46 -8.39
C TRP A 13 -1.97 5.58 -9.31
N LEU A 14 -2.86 4.78 -8.72
CA LEU A 14 -3.78 3.92 -9.50
C LEU A 14 -4.71 4.75 -10.37
N ASN A 15 -5.12 5.92 -9.90
CA ASN A 15 -6.06 6.79 -10.61
C ASN A 15 -5.37 7.73 -11.59
N GLY A 16 -4.05 7.67 -11.70
CA GLY A 16 -3.31 8.57 -12.58
C GLY A 16 -3.25 10.01 -12.08
N GLU A 17 -3.39 10.20 -10.77
CA GLU A 17 -3.46 11.52 -10.14
C GLU A 17 -2.18 11.88 -9.39
N GLY A 18 -1.05 11.33 -9.79
CA GLY A 18 0.21 11.50 -9.07
C GLY A 18 0.36 10.39 -8.05
N GLY A 19 0.87 10.72 -6.87
CA GLY A 19 1.07 9.72 -5.84
C GLY A 19 2.22 8.78 -6.14
N SER A 20 2.26 7.66 -5.44
CA SER A 20 3.34 6.69 -5.58
C SER A 20 2.82 5.28 -5.42
N ARG A 21 3.30 4.37 -6.26
CA ARG A 21 3.02 2.95 -6.12
C ARG A 21 3.51 2.48 -4.76
N ALA A 22 2.67 1.76 -4.03
CA ALA A 22 3.03 1.29 -2.69
C ALA A 22 4.16 0.27 -2.76
N ASP A 23 5.21 0.53 -2.01
CA ASP A 23 6.29 -0.43 -1.80
C ASP A 23 6.18 -0.91 -0.35
N LEU A 24 5.56 -2.08 -0.17
CA LEU A 24 5.37 -2.70 1.13
C LEU A 24 6.22 -3.96 1.25
N SER A 25 7.28 -4.04 0.45
CA SER A 25 8.18 -5.18 0.50
C SER A 25 8.79 -5.32 1.88
N GLY A 26 8.73 -6.53 2.43
CA GLY A 26 9.25 -6.83 3.76
C GLY A 26 8.47 -6.22 4.91
N ALA A 27 7.37 -5.53 4.64
CA ALA A 27 6.61 -4.87 5.69
C ALA A 27 5.87 -5.88 6.57
N ASN A 28 5.78 -5.59 7.85
CA ASN A 28 4.93 -6.35 8.76
C ASN A 28 3.54 -5.72 8.74
N LEU A 29 2.61 -6.39 8.07
CA LEU A 29 1.24 -5.91 7.93
C LEU A 29 0.26 -6.72 8.81
N ARG A 30 0.79 -7.50 9.74
CA ARG A 30 -0.04 -8.23 10.69
C ARG A 30 -0.82 -7.22 11.53
N ASP A 31 -2.10 -7.48 11.68
CA ASP A 31 -3.03 -6.61 12.41
C ASP A 31 -3.23 -5.23 11.78
N ALA A 32 -2.73 -5.02 10.56
CA ALA A 32 -2.95 -3.75 9.87
C ALA A 32 -4.40 -3.64 9.40
N ASP A 33 -4.92 -2.41 9.44
CA ASP A 33 -6.25 -2.14 8.91
C ASP A 33 -6.15 -1.87 7.41
N LEU A 34 -6.48 -2.88 6.62
CA LEU A 34 -6.44 -2.78 5.16
C LEU A 34 -7.84 -2.76 4.55
N ARG A 35 -8.87 -2.52 5.37
CA ARG A 35 -10.25 -2.52 4.89
C ARG A 35 -10.45 -1.43 3.84
N GLY A 36 -11.04 -1.81 2.72
CA GLY A 36 -11.30 -0.88 1.63
C GLY A 36 -10.07 -0.48 0.82
N ALA A 37 -8.89 -1.00 1.16
CA ALA A 37 -7.68 -0.65 0.43
C ALA A 37 -7.62 -1.39 -0.90
N ASP A 38 -7.25 -0.66 -1.96
CA ASP A 38 -6.97 -1.25 -3.26
C ASP A 38 -5.45 -1.37 -3.39
N LEU A 39 -4.95 -2.59 -3.30
CA LEU A 39 -3.53 -2.87 -3.38
C LEU A 39 -3.10 -3.42 -4.73
N SER A 40 -3.93 -3.20 -5.77
CA SER A 40 -3.59 -3.64 -7.12
C SER A 40 -2.21 -3.12 -7.52
N PHE A 41 -1.36 -4.01 -8.04
CA PHE A 41 -0.01 -3.68 -8.48
C PHE A 41 0.95 -3.24 -7.39
N ALA A 42 0.54 -3.25 -6.11
CA ALA A 42 1.46 -2.92 -5.02
C ALA A 42 2.55 -3.98 -4.90
N ASN A 43 3.72 -3.54 -4.44
CA ASN A 43 4.81 -4.46 -4.17
C ASN A 43 4.66 -5.00 -2.75
N LEU A 44 4.32 -6.28 -2.63
CA LEU A 44 4.14 -6.95 -1.33
C LEU A 44 5.15 -8.07 -1.13
N ARG A 45 6.26 -8.04 -1.85
CA ARG A 45 7.26 -9.11 -1.77
C ARG A 45 7.80 -9.23 -0.35
N GLY A 46 7.69 -10.41 0.22
CA GLY A 46 8.15 -10.66 1.57
C GLY A 46 7.34 -10.00 2.67
N ALA A 47 6.23 -9.37 2.32
CA ALA A 47 5.36 -8.77 3.33
C ALA A 47 4.73 -9.85 4.20
N ASP A 48 4.60 -9.55 5.48
CA ASP A 48 4.00 -10.46 6.45
C ASP A 48 2.55 -10.00 6.69
N LEU A 49 1.62 -10.84 6.27
CA LEU A 49 0.18 -10.51 6.33
C LEU A 49 -0.55 -11.27 7.44
#